data_50363980260083e4e7e7f04f0c9607cb
#
_entry.id   50363980260083e4e7e7f04f0c9607cb
#
_cell.length_a   1.000
_cell.length_b   1.000
_cell.length_c   1.000
_cell.angle_alpha   90.00
_cell.angle_beta   90.00
_cell.angle_gamma   90.00
#
_symmetry.space_group_name_H-M   'P 1'
#
loop_
_entity.id
_entity.type
_entity.pdbx_description
1 polymer ?
#
loop_
_entity_poly.entity_id
_entity_poly.type
_entity_poly.pdbx_seq_one_letter_code
_entity_poly.pdbx_strand_id
1 'polypeptide(L)'
;LRYALLTLSLAGLLAGCDAGPSFSEAEPGEQLSVGDGTVTKTDQNAFSLPLANLSPTRRLDFSVGNSFFRNPWVIAPASTDARDGLGPLFNTNACQNCHIKDGRGHPPGPEAKQAVSMLVRLSVPAGEGDDLTRSGLVAEPNYGGQFQDAAIPGIAPEGRVRVEYVPVVMTFADGHEVELRKPRLSFSNLGYGEMHPATLFSARIAPPVIGLGFLESISDADLLAHADPDDDNGDGISGRANRVWDRASGTIRMGRFGWKAGQPSLRQQNAEAFANDMGLTSHLVPTDSCAPSQKDCLALPDGGTPEVSDEILDNVTFYTRNLAVPARRNVDDPEVLAGKSLFFQANCQGCHVPSYTTAAEAPEPELASQTIRPYSDLLLHDMGPGLADGRPEFLANGQEWRTPPLWGIGLTEAVNGHTQFLHDGRARNLMEAVLWHGGEAASSRDKVLTFDAGQRAALLAFLNSL
;
A
#
# COMPACT_ATOMS: atom_id res chain seq x y z
N LEU A 1 -42.85 69.02 14.03
CA LEU A 1 -41.45 68.91 13.57
C LEU A 1 -40.66 68.03 14.52
N ARG A 2 -40.37 66.77 14.13
CA ARG A 2 -39.37 65.93 14.78
C ARG A 2 -38.56 65.27 13.68
N TYR A 3 -37.27 65.59 13.62
CA TYR A 3 -36.29 65.02 12.72
C TYR A 3 -35.88 63.62 13.29
N ALA A 4 -36.03 62.58 12.50
CA ALA A 4 -35.44 61.25 12.77
C ALA A 4 -34.10 61.18 12.07
N LEU A 5 -33.00 61.02 12.85
CA LEU A 5 -31.69 60.67 12.33
C LEU A 5 -31.65 59.17 12.02
N LEU A 6 -31.45 58.83 10.75
CA LEU A 6 -31.03 57.51 10.32
C LEU A 6 -29.53 57.33 10.54
N THR A 7 -29.15 56.47 11.46
CA THR A 7 -27.75 56.01 11.55
C THR A 7 -27.56 54.80 10.64
N LEU A 8 -26.79 54.98 9.59
CA LEU A 8 -26.31 53.87 8.71
C LEU A 8 -25.22 53.11 9.49
N SER A 9 -25.52 51.89 9.90
CA SER A 9 -24.52 50.98 10.42
C SER A 9 -23.82 50.28 9.23
N LEU A 10 -22.57 50.61 9.00
CA LEU A 10 -21.67 49.93 8.08
C LEU A 10 -21.27 48.60 8.73
N ALA A 11 -21.90 47.50 8.34
CA ALA A 11 -21.44 46.16 8.68
C ALA A 11 -20.20 45.85 7.84
N GLY A 12 -19.03 45.97 8.46
CA GLY A 12 -17.78 45.47 7.85
C GLY A 12 -17.83 43.95 7.74
N LEU A 13 -17.87 43.44 6.52
CA LEU A 13 -17.54 42.07 6.23
C LEU A 13 -16.05 41.86 6.56
N LEU A 14 -15.79 41.31 7.74
CA LEU A 14 -14.51 40.64 8.02
C LEU A 14 -14.51 39.34 7.21
N ALA A 15 -13.84 39.36 6.06
CA ALA A 15 -13.38 38.12 5.43
C ALA A 15 -12.36 37.50 6.40
N GLY A 16 -12.83 36.59 7.23
CA GLY A 16 -11.98 35.71 8.00
C GLY A 16 -11.21 34.87 6.97
N CYS A 17 -9.91 35.06 6.87
CA CYS A 17 -9.03 34.06 6.30
C CYS A 17 -9.20 32.82 7.17
N ASP A 18 -9.78 31.77 6.63
CA ASP A 18 -9.78 30.44 7.24
C ASP A 18 -8.31 29.95 7.25
N ALA A 19 -7.57 30.42 8.25
CA ALA A 19 -6.32 29.81 8.61
C ALA A 19 -6.67 28.49 9.26
N GLY A 20 -6.50 27.38 8.53
CA GLY A 20 -6.70 26.04 9.07
C GLY A 20 -5.96 25.84 10.40
N PRO A 21 -6.13 24.65 11.06
CA PRO A 21 -5.60 24.43 12.41
C PRO A 21 -4.11 24.71 12.50
N SER A 22 -3.67 25.31 13.61
CA SER A 22 -2.28 25.57 13.94
C SER A 22 -1.93 24.79 15.20
N PHE A 23 -0.85 24.03 15.15
CA PHE A 23 -0.36 23.21 16.26
C PHE A 23 0.88 23.86 16.87
N SER A 24 0.85 24.14 18.17
CA SER A 24 1.96 24.71 18.96
C SER A 24 2.60 23.69 19.91
N GLU A 25 1.95 22.56 20.12
CA GLU A 25 2.41 21.46 20.97
C GLU A 25 1.91 20.13 20.42
N ALA A 26 2.60 19.03 20.75
CA ALA A 26 2.16 17.69 20.39
C ALA A 26 0.96 17.25 21.24
N GLU A 27 0.11 16.43 20.67
CA GLU A 27 -1.00 15.80 21.40
C GLU A 27 -0.44 14.74 22.39
N PRO A 28 -1.12 14.52 23.53
CA PRO A 28 -0.72 13.47 24.46
C PRO A 28 -0.61 12.10 23.77
N GLY A 29 0.55 11.45 23.89
CA GLY A 29 0.82 10.14 23.27
C GLY A 29 0.96 10.19 21.74
N GLU A 30 1.16 11.32 21.12
CA GLU A 30 1.31 11.46 19.65
C GLU A 30 2.52 10.70 19.10
N GLN A 31 3.56 10.50 19.93
CA GLN A 31 4.73 9.69 19.59
C GLN A 31 4.43 8.18 19.49
N LEU A 32 3.32 7.71 20.08
CA LEU A 32 2.93 6.30 20.05
C LEU A 32 2.14 5.99 18.78
N SER A 33 2.83 5.52 17.74
CA SER A 33 2.20 5.24 16.44
C SER A 33 1.09 4.19 16.51
N VAL A 34 1.23 3.19 17.42
CA VAL A 34 0.29 2.08 17.61
C VAL A 34 0.08 1.74 19.11
N GLY A 35 -0.07 2.77 19.94
CA GLY A 35 -0.30 2.58 21.38
C GLY A 35 0.83 1.76 22.04
N ASP A 36 0.44 0.80 22.89
CA ASP A 36 1.38 -0.05 23.66
C ASP A 36 2.23 -0.97 22.77
N GLY A 37 1.85 -1.19 21.52
CA GLY A 37 2.62 -1.99 20.55
C GLY A 37 3.80 -1.23 19.92
N THR A 38 3.92 0.07 20.17
CA THR A 38 4.92 0.94 19.53
C THR A 38 6.34 0.58 19.97
N VAL A 39 7.30 0.57 19.02
CA VAL A 39 8.73 0.37 19.26
C VAL A 39 9.52 1.65 18.98
N THR A 40 10.70 1.80 19.59
CA THR A 40 11.49 3.06 19.51
C THR A 40 12.72 2.97 18.60
N LYS A 41 12.93 1.84 17.92
CA LYS A 41 14.09 1.63 17.06
C LYS A 41 13.96 2.41 15.76
N THR A 42 15.05 3.04 15.32
CA THR A 42 15.10 3.92 14.14
C THR A 42 16.18 3.56 13.14
N ASP A 43 16.88 2.43 13.37
CA ASP A 43 17.91 1.93 12.47
C ASP A 43 17.32 1.03 11.35
N GLN A 44 18.21 0.41 10.60
CA GLN A 44 17.85 -0.50 9.51
C GLN A 44 16.97 -1.70 9.90
N ASN A 45 16.72 -1.96 11.17
CA ASN A 45 15.86 -3.03 11.68
C ASN A 45 14.57 -2.47 12.33
N ALA A 46 14.26 -1.20 12.11
CA ALA A 46 13.14 -0.53 12.76
C ALA A 46 11.79 -1.19 12.44
N PHE A 47 11.66 -1.82 11.27
CA PHE A 47 10.41 -2.46 10.81
C PHE A 47 10.30 -3.95 11.15
N SER A 48 11.40 -4.60 11.56
CA SER A 48 11.44 -6.06 11.78
C SER A 48 11.25 -6.46 13.25
N LEU A 49 10.63 -5.62 14.06
CA LEU A 49 10.43 -5.87 15.47
C LEU A 49 9.00 -6.37 15.77
N PRO A 50 8.83 -7.31 16.71
CA PRO A 50 7.51 -7.64 17.21
C PRO A 50 6.94 -6.48 18.03
N LEU A 51 5.62 -6.45 18.17
CA LEU A 51 4.93 -5.50 19.06
C LEU A 51 5.58 -5.44 20.44
N ALA A 52 5.73 -4.22 20.99
CA ALA A 52 6.36 -4.03 22.29
C ALA A 52 5.61 -4.75 23.41
N ASN A 53 4.26 -4.81 23.33
CA ASN A 53 3.37 -5.48 24.27
C ASN A 53 3.21 -6.99 24.03
N LEU A 54 3.91 -7.58 23.03
CA LEU A 54 3.83 -9.02 22.77
C LEU A 54 4.54 -9.81 23.88
N SER A 55 3.85 -10.81 24.45
CA SER A 55 4.37 -11.63 25.52
C SER A 55 5.59 -12.47 25.07
N PRO A 56 6.49 -12.89 26.00
CA PRO A 56 7.66 -13.70 25.65
C PRO A 56 7.31 -15.00 24.89
N THR A 57 6.23 -15.68 25.24
CA THR A 57 5.79 -16.91 24.55
C THR A 57 5.37 -16.59 23.11
N ARG A 58 4.54 -15.56 22.91
CA ARG A 58 4.08 -15.17 21.58
C ARG A 58 5.21 -14.61 20.71
N ARG A 59 6.31 -14.13 21.29
CA ARG A 59 7.52 -13.78 20.53
C ARG A 59 8.21 -14.99 19.91
N LEU A 60 8.04 -16.19 20.48
CA LEU A 60 8.51 -17.43 19.83
C LEU A 60 7.66 -17.72 18.58
N ASP A 61 6.34 -17.60 18.69
CA ASP A 61 5.43 -17.77 17.53
C ASP A 61 5.74 -16.75 16.42
N PHE A 62 5.99 -15.49 16.80
CA PHE A 62 6.47 -14.45 15.87
C PHE A 62 7.77 -14.86 15.16
N SER A 63 8.71 -15.49 15.87
CA SER A 63 9.98 -15.96 15.29
C SER A 63 9.76 -17.14 14.33
N VAL A 64 8.79 -18.01 14.59
CA VAL A 64 8.40 -19.11 13.69
C VAL A 64 7.82 -18.55 12.41
N GLY A 65 6.86 -17.62 12.48
CA GLY A 65 6.28 -16.96 11.32
C GLY A 65 7.33 -16.19 10.51
N ASN A 66 8.25 -15.47 11.16
CA ASN A 66 9.38 -14.82 10.51
C ASN A 66 10.26 -15.82 9.74
N SER A 67 10.43 -17.04 10.24
CA SER A 67 11.22 -18.06 9.54
C SER A 67 10.61 -18.42 8.19
N PHE A 68 9.28 -18.56 8.10
CA PHE A 68 8.60 -18.82 6.83
C PHE A 68 8.56 -17.60 5.91
N PHE A 69 8.47 -16.40 6.46
CA PHE A 69 8.50 -15.15 5.70
C PHE A 69 9.86 -14.88 5.06
N ARG A 70 10.93 -15.17 5.79
CA ARG A 70 12.30 -14.78 5.42
C ARG A 70 13.06 -15.83 4.62
N ASN A 71 12.91 -17.11 4.96
CA ASN A 71 13.72 -18.16 4.34
C ASN A 71 13.17 -18.57 2.97
N PRO A 72 14.05 -18.85 2.00
CA PRO A 72 13.62 -19.23 0.65
C PRO A 72 12.83 -20.54 0.63
N TRP A 73 11.81 -20.57 -0.21
CA TRP A 73 11.15 -21.77 -0.70
C TRP A 73 11.98 -22.38 -1.81
N VAL A 74 11.95 -23.70 -1.92
CA VAL A 74 12.75 -24.48 -2.88
C VAL A 74 11.86 -25.37 -3.73
N ILE A 75 12.39 -25.83 -4.84
CA ILE A 75 11.70 -26.74 -5.77
C ILE A 75 11.49 -28.10 -5.10
N ALA A 76 10.31 -28.68 -5.25
CA ALA A 76 10.03 -30.03 -4.80
C ALA A 76 10.60 -31.11 -5.77
N PRO A 77 10.98 -32.32 -5.28
CA PRO A 77 11.06 -32.69 -3.87
C PRO A 77 12.37 -32.22 -3.23
N ALA A 78 12.30 -31.75 -2.01
CA ALA A 78 13.47 -31.30 -1.25
C ALA A 78 13.52 -31.95 0.15
N SER A 79 14.70 -31.91 0.79
CA SER A 79 14.85 -32.40 2.17
C SER A 79 14.19 -31.50 3.22
N THR A 80 13.68 -30.36 2.83
CA THR A 80 12.96 -29.41 3.67
C THR A 80 11.49 -29.39 3.30
N ASP A 81 10.77 -30.46 3.57
CA ASP A 81 9.35 -30.65 3.21
C ASP A 81 8.43 -29.50 3.61
N ALA A 82 8.77 -28.76 4.68
CA ALA A 82 7.97 -27.62 5.14
C ALA A 82 8.13 -26.34 4.28
N ARG A 83 9.02 -26.32 3.29
CA ARG A 83 9.31 -25.17 2.42
C ARG A 83 9.76 -25.60 1.03
N ASP A 84 9.29 -26.72 0.55
CA ASP A 84 9.42 -27.09 -0.85
C ASP A 84 8.12 -26.83 -1.63
N GLY A 85 8.12 -27.10 -2.93
CA GLY A 85 6.99 -26.83 -3.79
C GLY A 85 6.98 -25.45 -4.45
N LEU A 86 8.13 -24.69 -4.43
CA LEU A 86 8.22 -23.46 -5.20
C LEU A 86 7.69 -23.67 -6.62
N GLY A 87 6.71 -22.85 -7.00
CA GLY A 87 5.99 -23.03 -8.25
C GLY A 87 6.87 -22.88 -9.49
N PRO A 88 6.41 -23.40 -10.63
CA PRO A 88 7.17 -23.37 -11.88
C PRO A 88 7.50 -21.98 -12.38
N LEU A 89 6.56 -21.06 -12.19
CA LEU A 89 6.68 -19.63 -12.50
C LEU A 89 6.50 -18.83 -11.21
N PHE A 90 7.33 -17.83 -11.02
CA PHE A 90 7.31 -17.00 -9.80
C PHE A 90 7.99 -15.64 -10.04
N ASN A 91 7.83 -14.71 -9.11
CA ASN A 91 8.58 -13.46 -9.05
C ASN A 91 9.71 -13.53 -8.01
N THR A 92 9.47 -14.28 -6.94
CA THR A 92 10.40 -14.44 -5.82
C THR A 92 10.21 -15.80 -5.15
N ASN A 93 11.19 -16.22 -4.37
CA ASN A 93 11.11 -17.44 -3.57
C ASN A 93 11.09 -17.18 -2.05
N ALA A 94 10.96 -15.93 -1.62
CA ALA A 94 10.78 -15.54 -0.22
C ALA A 94 10.10 -14.18 -0.15
N CYS A 95 9.22 -13.96 0.83
CA CYS A 95 8.53 -12.69 1.02
C CYS A 95 9.52 -11.54 1.28
N GLN A 96 10.57 -11.82 2.04
CA GLN A 96 11.60 -10.83 2.39
C GLN A 96 12.43 -10.32 1.20
N ASN A 97 12.46 -11.00 0.06
CA ASN A 97 13.15 -10.50 -1.12
C ASN A 97 12.45 -9.26 -1.71
N CYS A 98 11.12 -9.20 -1.59
CA CYS A 98 10.33 -8.04 -2.00
C CYS A 98 10.15 -7.04 -0.85
N HIS A 99 9.92 -7.53 0.37
CA HIS A 99 9.75 -6.75 1.59
C HIS A 99 11.04 -6.75 2.42
N ILE A 100 12.11 -6.19 1.86
CA ILE A 100 13.44 -6.19 2.50
C ILE A 100 13.34 -5.55 3.89
N LYS A 101 13.66 -6.35 4.93
CA LYS A 101 13.55 -5.95 6.34
C LYS A 101 12.15 -5.44 6.71
N ASP A 102 11.13 -6.09 6.15
CA ASP A 102 9.70 -5.78 6.34
C ASP A 102 9.29 -4.40 5.82
N GLY A 103 10.14 -3.81 5.02
CA GLY A 103 9.96 -2.49 4.44
C GLY A 103 9.46 -2.51 3.00
N ARG A 104 9.80 -1.45 2.28
CA ARG A 104 9.31 -1.13 0.95
C ARG A 104 10.25 -1.67 -0.14
N GLY A 105 9.66 -2.19 -1.23
CA GLY A 105 10.36 -2.49 -2.47
C GLY A 105 10.66 -1.26 -3.32
N HIS A 106 11.31 -1.50 -4.45
CA HIS A 106 11.66 -0.46 -5.42
C HIS A 106 11.59 -1.01 -6.86
N PRO A 107 11.45 -0.16 -7.88
CA PRO A 107 11.55 -0.57 -9.28
C PRO A 107 12.92 -1.18 -9.61
N PRO A 108 12.99 -2.08 -10.62
CA PRO A 108 14.25 -2.64 -11.05
C PRO A 108 15.18 -1.56 -11.62
N GLY A 109 16.48 -1.70 -11.37
CA GLY A 109 17.50 -0.91 -12.06
C GLY A 109 17.55 -1.23 -13.56
N PRO A 110 18.20 -0.38 -14.39
CA PRO A 110 18.22 -0.52 -15.84
C PRO A 110 18.86 -1.84 -16.32
N GLU A 111 19.79 -2.39 -15.56
CA GLU A 111 20.49 -3.65 -15.86
C GLU A 111 19.93 -4.87 -15.13
N ALA A 112 18.84 -4.70 -14.36
CA ALA A 112 18.23 -5.80 -13.62
C ALA A 112 17.68 -6.87 -14.57
N LYS A 113 17.95 -8.14 -14.25
CA LYS A 113 17.44 -9.28 -15.00
C LYS A 113 16.01 -9.64 -14.59
N GLN A 114 15.63 -9.31 -13.36
CA GLN A 114 14.34 -9.57 -12.75
C GLN A 114 13.91 -8.34 -11.96
N ALA A 115 12.62 -8.14 -11.85
CA ALA A 115 12.04 -6.98 -11.15
C ALA A 115 11.82 -7.20 -9.64
N VAL A 116 12.23 -8.29 -9.09
CA VAL A 116 12.05 -8.87 -7.74
C VAL A 116 11.02 -8.17 -6.84
N SER A 117 11.28 -6.91 -6.42
CA SER A 117 10.44 -6.17 -5.47
C SER A 117 9.42 -5.22 -6.13
N MET A 118 9.26 -5.34 -7.47
CA MET A 118 8.18 -4.71 -8.23
C MET A 118 7.44 -5.78 -9.04
N LEU A 119 6.18 -5.96 -8.78
CA LEU A 119 5.30 -6.84 -9.54
C LEU A 119 4.59 -6.08 -10.65
N VAL A 120 4.25 -6.76 -11.75
CA VAL A 120 3.35 -6.21 -12.77
C VAL A 120 2.09 -7.06 -12.81
N ARG A 121 1.00 -6.49 -12.32
CA ARG A 121 -0.34 -7.12 -12.41
C ARG A 121 -0.89 -6.94 -13.80
N LEU A 122 -1.54 -7.99 -14.31
CA LEU A 122 -2.11 -8.06 -15.65
C LEU A 122 -3.62 -8.25 -15.59
N SER A 123 -4.33 -7.72 -16.58
CA SER A 123 -5.73 -8.06 -16.86
C SER A 123 -6.07 -7.63 -18.29
N VAL A 124 -7.22 -8.08 -18.77
CA VAL A 124 -7.87 -7.53 -19.96
C VAL A 124 -9.21 -6.91 -19.56
N PRO A 125 -9.76 -6.00 -20.35
CA PRO A 125 -11.11 -5.48 -20.12
C PRO A 125 -12.12 -6.61 -20.04
N ALA A 126 -13.06 -6.53 -19.09
CA ALA A 126 -14.15 -7.48 -18.99
C ALA A 126 -15.11 -7.35 -20.18
N GLY A 127 -15.57 -8.49 -20.69
CA GLY A 127 -16.62 -8.60 -21.69
C GLY A 127 -18.02 -8.63 -21.06
N GLU A 128 -19.03 -8.52 -21.91
CA GLU A 128 -20.42 -8.67 -21.48
C GLU A 128 -20.64 -10.13 -20.99
N GLY A 129 -21.06 -10.28 -19.75
CA GLY A 129 -21.36 -11.57 -19.12
C GLY A 129 -20.23 -12.18 -18.30
N ASP A 130 -19.06 -11.55 -18.17
CA ASP A 130 -18.01 -11.99 -17.27
C ASP A 130 -18.43 -11.86 -15.80
N ASP A 131 -18.30 -12.93 -15.02
CA ASP A 131 -18.54 -12.90 -13.57
C ASP A 131 -17.28 -12.47 -12.84
N LEU A 132 -17.24 -11.22 -12.42
CA LEU A 132 -16.12 -10.62 -11.67
C LEU A 132 -16.29 -10.74 -10.15
N THR A 133 -17.35 -11.37 -9.65
CA THR A 133 -17.68 -11.41 -8.22
C THR A 133 -16.53 -11.94 -7.38
N ARG A 134 -15.85 -12.99 -7.85
CA ARG A 134 -14.79 -13.67 -7.10
C ARG A 134 -13.38 -13.21 -7.45
N SER A 135 -13.15 -12.84 -8.69
CA SER A 135 -11.82 -12.47 -9.20
C SER A 135 -11.57 -10.96 -9.20
N GLY A 136 -12.62 -10.17 -9.32
CA GLY A 136 -12.56 -8.71 -9.47
C GLY A 136 -12.02 -8.22 -10.81
N LEU A 137 -11.65 -9.14 -11.72
CA LEU A 137 -11.02 -8.82 -13.01
C LEU A 137 -11.04 -10.02 -13.95
N VAL A 138 -10.73 -9.81 -15.21
CA VAL A 138 -10.42 -10.85 -16.20
C VAL A 138 -8.90 -10.92 -16.38
N ALA A 139 -8.32 -12.07 -16.11
CA ALA A 139 -6.89 -12.29 -16.24
C ALA A 139 -6.45 -12.23 -17.73
N GLU A 140 -5.19 -11.88 -17.99
CA GLU A 140 -4.60 -11.96 -19.31
C GLU A 140 -4.55 -13.42 -19.78
N PRO A 141 -5.00 -13.76 -21.01
CA PRO A 141 -5.20 -15.16 -21.44
C PRO A 141 -3.93 -16.02 -21.46
N ASN A 142 -2.76 -15.45 -21.72
CA ASN A 142 -1.49 -16.17 -21.86
C ASN A 142 -0.60 -16.07 -20.61
N TYR A 143 -0.78 -15.03 -19.78
CA TYR A 143 0.11 -14.66 -18.67
C TYR A 143 -0.59 -14.54 -17.33
N GLY A 144 -1.90 -14.83 -17.27
CA GLY A 144 -2.64 -14.80 -16.01
C GLY A 144 -2.82 -13.40 -15.43
N GLY A 145 -2.92 -13.31 -14.09
CA GLY A 145 -3.18 -12.07 -13.37
C GLY A 145 -1.93 -11.29 -12.96
N GLN A 146 -0.74 -11.87 -13.11
CA GLN A 146 0.54 -11.30 -12.71
C GLN A 146 1.65 -11.83 -13.61
N PHE A 147 2.51 -10.92 -14.10
CA PHE A 147 3.66 -11.26 -14.92
C PHE A 147 4.80 -11.84 -14.07
N GLN A 148 5.25 -13.06 -14.39
CA GLN A 148 6.25 -13.80 -13.63
C GLN A 148 7.56 -13.91 -14.41
N ASP A 149 8.56 -13.16 -13.98
CA ASP A 149 9.84 -12.99 -14.68
C ASP A 149 10.93 -13.98 -14.22
N ALA A 150 10.56 -14.96 -13.39
CA ALA A 150 11.40 -16.06 -12.94
C ALA A 150 10.70 -17.42 -13.15
N ALA A 151 11.50 -18.46 -13.28
CA ALA A 151 11.03 -19.83 -13.44
C ALA A 151 12.03 -20.84 -12.85
N ILE A 152 11.54 -22.04 -12.51
CA ILE A 152 12.42 -23.16 -12.14
C ILE A 152 13.23 -23.65 -13.35
N PRO A 153 14.35 -24.37 -13.15
CA PRO A 153 15.13 -24.92 -14.25
C PRO A 153 14.30 -25.82 -15.17
N GLY A 154 14.41 -25.58 -16.47
CA GLY A 154 13.68 -26.34 -17.52
C GLY A 154 12.37 -25.68 -17.96
N ILE A 155 11.89 -24.67 -17.25
CA ILE A 155 10.71 -23.86 -17.63
C ILE A 155 11.17 -22.48 -18.08
N ALA A 156 10.56 -21.96 -19.15
CA ALA A 156 10.80 -20.60 -19.58
C ALA A 156 10.07 -19.61 -18.65
N PRO A 157 10.73 -18.53 -18.18
CA PRO A 157 10.02 -17.45 -17.53
C PRO A 157 9.06 -16.77 -18.52
N GLU A 158 8.07 -16.05 -18.02
CA GLU A 158 7.11 -15.35 -18.88
C GLU A 158 7.76 -14.27 -19.75
N GLY A 159 8.87 -13.71 -19.30
CA GLY A 159 9.65 -12.75 -20.06
C GLY A 159 10.44 -11.80 -19.15
N ARG A 160 10.65 -10.59 -19.61
CA ARG A 160 11.35 -9.53 -18.87
C ARG A 160 10.56 -8.23 -18.94
N VAL A 161 10.49 -7.52 -17.82
CA VAL A 161 9.94 -6.17 -17.74
C VAL A 161 11.07 -5.16 -17.60
N ARG A 162 10.94 -4.01 -18.26
CA ARG A 162 11.81 -2.83 -18.08
C ARG A 162 10.96 -1.62 -17.75
N VAL A 163 11.51 -0.75 -16.94
CA VAL A 163 10.92 0.54 -16.58
C VAL A 163 11.79 1.66 -17.11
N GLU A 164 11.23 2.45 -18.00
CA GLU A 164 11.83 3.70 -18.48
C GLU A 164 11.06 4.87 -17.92
N TYR A 165 11.65 6.05 -17.86
CA TYR A 165 11.00 7.22 -17.30
C TYR A 165 10.98 8.37 -18.29
N VAL A 166 9.82 9.03 -18.35
CA VAL A 166 9.61 10.26 -19.10
C VAL A 166 9.55 11.42 -18.12
N PRO A 167 10.32 12.51 -18.28
CA PRO A 167 10.30 13.64 -17.37
C PRO A 167 8.97 14.41 -17.47
N VAL A 168 8.52 14.91 -16.31
CA VAL A 168 7.35 15.80 -16.17
C VAL A 168 7.75 16.93 -15.23
N VAL A 169 7.77 18.17 -15.70
CA VAL A 169 8.15 19.33 -14.88
C VAL A 169 6.93 19.90 -14.16
N MET A 170 7.08 20.17 -12.87
CA MET A 170 6.15 20.95 -12.06
C MET A 170 6.85 22.15 -11.44
N THR A 171 6.15 23.28 -11.34
CA THR A 171 6.72 24.55 -10.88
C THR A 171 5.94 25.06 -9.68
N PHE A 172 6.62 25.36 -8.59
CA PHE A 172 6.07 26.03 -7.42
C PHE A 172 5.81 27.53 -7.70
N ALA A 173 4.95 28.13 -6.90
CA ALA A 173 4.61 29.56 -7.06
C ALA A 173 5.82 30.51 -6.93
N ASP A 174 6.88 30.10 -6.23
CA ASP A 174 8.14 30.83 -6.12
C ASP A 174 9.10 30.63 -7.31
N GLY A 175 8.67 29.88 -8.34
CA GLY A 175 9.46 29.58 -9.53
C GLY A 175 10.41 28.41 -9.41
N HIS A 176 10.44 27.71 -8.26
CA HIS A 176 11.24 26.48 -8.11
C HIS A 176 10.64 25.34 -8.95
N GLU A 177 11.45 24.76 -9.82
CA GLU A 177 11.04 23.64 -10.68
C GLU A 177 11.48 22.29 -10.09
N VAL A 178 10.59 21.30 -10.20
CA VAL A 178 10.86 19.89 -9.87
C VAL A 178 10.59 19.03 -11.08
N GLU A 179 11.59 18.30 -11.53
CA GLU A 179 11.42 17.29 -12.56
C GLU A 179 10.94 15.99 -11.94
N LEU A 180 9.69 15.62 -12.18
CA LEU A 180 9.11 14.34 -11.86
C LEU A 180 9.42 13.33 -12.97
N ARG A 181 9.20 12.04 -12.70
CA ARG A 181 9.41 10.97 -13.69
C ARG A 181 8.18 10.07 -13.83
N LYS A 182 7.60 10.00 -15.03
CA LYS A 182 6.48 9.10 -15.35
C LYS A 182 7.02 7.76 -15.85
N PRO A 183 6.68 6.61 -15.22
CA PRO A 183 7.14 5.31 -15.69
C PRO A 183 6.48 4.89 -17.00
N ARG A 184 7.24 4.18 -17.84
CA ARG A 184 6.79 3.47 -19.03
C ARG A 184 7.31 2.05 -18.95
N LEU A 185 6.41 1.08 -18.98
CA LEU A 185 6.75 -0.34 -19.00
C LEU A 185 7.00 -0.82 -20.44
N SER A 186 7.97 -1.70 -20.60
CA SER A 186 8.17 -2.47 -21.81
C SER A 186 8.48 -3.92 -21.46
N PHE A 187 8.05 -4.86 -22.33
CA PHE A 187 8.20 -6.29 -22.14
C PHE A 187 9.01 -6.87 -23.28
N SER A 188 9.82 -7.87 -22.97
CA SER A 188 10.68 -8.54 -23.96
C SER A 188 10.88 -10.01 -23.60
N ASN A 189 11.30 -10.82 -24.60
CA ASN A 189 11.55 -12.25 -24.44
C ASN A 189 10.32 -13.02 -23.91
N LEU A 190 9.14 -12.67 -24.41
CA LEU A 190 7.87 -13.31 -24.03
C LEU A 190 7.94 -14.82 -24.33
N GLY A 191 7.76 -15.65 -23.27
CA GLY A 191 7.91 -17.10 -23.34
C GLY A 191 6.68 -17.85 -23.85
N TYR A 192 5.50 -17.22 -23.79
CA TYR A 192 4.19 -17.88 -24.03
C TYR A 192 3.36 -17.20 -25.11
N GLY A 193 4.03 -16.54 -26.07
CA GLY A 193 3.40 -15.83 -27.18
C GLY A 193 3.13 -14.35 -26.90
N GLU A 194 2.41 -13.71 -27.81
CA GLU A 194 2.07 -12.31 -27.68
C GLU A 194 1.00 -12.11 -26.59
N MET A 195 1.11 -11.02 -25.84
CA MET A 195 0.05 -10.59 -24.92
C MET A 195 -1.19 -10.12 -25.71
N HIS A 196 -2.36 -10.26 -25.10
CA HIS A 196 -3.57 -9.75 -25.70
C HIS A 196 -3.46 -8.24 -25.96
N PRO A 197 -3.87 -7.73 -27.15
CA PRO A 197 -3.69 -6.31 -27.51
C PRO A 197 -4.30 -5.29 -26.53
N ALA A 198 -5.33 -5.70 -25.78
CA ALA A 198 -5.99 -4.87 -24.77
C ALA A 198 -5.48 -5.14 -23.35
N THR A 199 -4.30 -5.74 -23.18
CA THR A 199 -3.73 -6.00 -21.87
C THR A 199 -3.48 -4.70 -21.12
N LEU A 200 -3.95 -4.65 -19.87
CA LEU A 200 -3.76 -3.57 -18.91
C LEU A 200 -2.64 -3.96 -17.93
N PHE A 201 -1.78 -3.01 -17.61
CA PHE A 201 -0.58 -3.22 -16.81
C PHE A 201 -0.60 -2.35 -15.55
N SER A 202 -0.32 -2.94 -14.39
CA SER A 202 -0.21 -2.24 -13.12
C SER A 202 1.11 -2.60 -12.44
N ALA A 203 2.10 -1.72 -12.52
CA ALA A 203 3.36 -1.88 -11.79
C ALA A 203 3.13 -1.56 -10.30
N ARG A 204 3.56 -2.46 -9.42
CA ARG A 204 3.36 -2.34 -7.97
C ARG A 204 4.62 -2.76 -7.22
N ILE A 205 5.24 -1.82 -6.51
CA ILE A 205 6.32 -2.17 -5.57
C ILE A 205 5.72 -2.75 -4.29
N ALA A 206 6.48 -3.60 -3.61
CA ALA A 206 6.09 -4.15 -2.32
C ALA A 206 5.89 -3.02 -1.29
N PRO A 207 4.73 -2.90 -0.61
CA PRO A 207 4.54 -1.92 0.47
C PRO A 207 5.23 -2.40 1.76
N PRO A 208 5.49 -1.52 2.75
CA PRO A 208 5.90 -1.95 4.09
C PRO A 208 4.83 -2.85 4.71
N VAL A 209 5.26 -3.83 5.52
CA VAL A 209 4.34 -4.78 6.19
C VAL A 209 4.16 -4.51 7.69
N ILE A 210 4.62 -3.35 8.17
CA ILE A 210 4.46 -2.93 9.57
C ILE A 210 3.02 -2.50 9.89
N GLY A 211 2.55 -2.79 11.09
CA GLY A 211 1.28 -2.31 11.62
C GLY A 211 0.03 -2.90 10.98
N LEU A 212 0.15 -3.89 10.08
CA LEU A 212 -0.98 -4.40 9.31
C LEU A 212 -2.07 -5.01 10.20
N GLY A 213 -1.72 -5.64 11.33
CA GLY A 213 -2.71 -6.17 12.28
C GLY A 213 -3.57 -5.07 12.91
N PHE A 214 -3.02 -3.87 13.13
CA PHE A 214 -3.79 -2.73 13.61
C PHE A 214 -4.76 -2.20 12.54
N LEU A 215 -4.34 -2.18 11.27
CA LEU A 215 -5.25 -1.82 10.17
C LEU A 215 -6.38 -2.85 10.02
N GLU A 216 -6.09 -4.14 10.22
CA GLU A 216 -7.11 -5.20 10.25
C GLU A 216 -8.11 -5.02 11.41
N SER A 217 -7.67 -4.40 12.51
CA SER A 217 -8.43 -4.21 13.74
C SER A 217 -9.25 -2.92 13.82
N ILE A 218 -9.18 -2.03 12.83
CA ILE A 218 -10.10 -0.89 12.73
C ILE A 218 -11.50 -1.44 12.35
N SER A 219 -12.57 -0.95 12.96
CA SER A 219 -13.91 -1.40 12.58
C SER A 219 -14.30 -0.93 11.16
N ASP A 220 -15.10 -1.72 10.43
CA ASP A 220 -15.66 -1.27 9.15
C ASP A 220 -16.46 0.03 9.31
N ALA A 221 -17.15 0.20 10.43
CA ALA A 221 -17.95 1.39 10.71
C ALA A 221 -17.07 2.65 10.80
N ASP A 222 -15.93 2.58 11.49
CA ASP A 222 -15.01 3.71 11.62
C ASP A 222 -14.38 4.11 10.28
N LEU A 223 -14.05 3.15 9.43
CA LEU A 223 -13.54 3.43 8.09
C LEU A 223 -14.62 4.01 7.18
N LEU A 224 -15.83 3.42 7.20
CA LEU A 224 -16.95 3.88 6.39
C LEU A 224 -17.49 5.24 6.82
N ALA A 225 -17.22 5.69 8.03
CA ALA A 225 -17.57 7.04 8.49
C ALA A 225 -16.84 8.16 7.71
N HIS A 226 -15.74 7.82 7.01
CA HIS A 226 -14.97 8.72 6.14
C HIS A 226 -15.35 8.57 4.65
N ALA A 227 -16.21 7.61 4.30
CA ALA A 227 -16.62 7.40 2.92
C ALA A 227 -17.71 8.38 2.52
N ASP A 228 -17.54 9.02 1.37
CA ASP A 228 -18.51 9.93 0.76
C ASP A 228 -18.54 9.72 -0.78
N PRO A 229 -18.96 8.51 -1.24
CA PRO A 229 -18.79 8.11 -2.64
C PRO A 229 -19.52 9.01 -3.66
N ASP A 230 -20.49 9.78 -3.22
CA ASP A 230 -21.28 10.69 -4.03
C ASP A 230 -20.86 12.16 -3.86
N ASP A 231 -19.83 12.45 -3.03
CA ASP A 231 -19.33 13.79 -2.68
C ASP A 231 -20.47 14.71 -2.19
N ASP A 232 -21.29 14.17 -1.27
CA ASP A 232 -22.47 14.87 -0.75
C ASP A 232 -22.11 16.16 0.01
N ASN A 233 -20.93 16.23 0.58
CA ASN A 233 -20.42 17.40 1.28
C ASN A 233 -19.83 18.47 0.33
N GLY A 234 -19.54 18.11 -0.92
CA GLY A 234 -19.05 19.00 -1.98
C GLY A 234 -17.60 19.45 -1.81
N ASP A 235 -16.76 18.73 -1.08
CA ASP A 235 -15.35 19.07 -0.88
C ASP A 235 -14.40 18.50 -1.97
N GLY A 236 -14.92 17.69 -2.88
CA GLY A 236 -14.22 17.06 -3.97
C GLY A 236 -13.44 15.80 -3.57
N ILE A 237 -13.70 15.24 -2.38
CA ILE A 237 -13.08 14.01 -1.87
C ILE A 237 -14.19 12.98 -1.66
N SER A 238 -14.32 12.04 -2.58
CA SER A 238 -15.38 11.04 -2.49
C SER A 238 -15.04 9.90 -1.51
N GLY A 239 -13.92 9.26 -1.66
CA GLY A 239 -13.51 8.14 -0.82
C GLY A 239 -14.53 7.00 -0.78
N ARG A 240 -14.19 5.82 -1.25
CA ARG A 240 -15.11 4.67 -1.20
C ARG A 240 -14.43 3.37 -0.81
N ALA A 241 -15.15 2.51 -0.10
CA ALA A 241 -14.65 1.18 0.21
C ALA A 241 -14.63 0.27 -1.03
N ASN A 242 -13.53 -0.46 -1.25
CA ASN A 242 -13.58 -1.59 -2.16
C ASN A 242 -14.41 -2.72 -1.54
N ARG A 243 -15.21 -3.41 -2.35
CA ARG A 243 -16.03 -4.57 -1.97
C ARG A 243 -15.50 -5.79 -2.66
N VAL A 244 -14.92 -6.71 -1.90
CA VAL A 244 -14.09 -7.78 -2.42
C VAL A 244 -14.56 -9.15 -1.92
N TRP A 245 -14.23 -10.19 -2.65
CA TRP A 245 -14.58 -11.56 -2.26
C TRP A 245 -13.69 -12.06 -1.12
N ASP A 246 -14.30 -12.41 -0.01
CA ASP A 246 -13.65 -13.12 1.09
C ASP A 246 -13.79 -14.63 0.86
N ARG A 247 -12.67 -15.28 0.57
CA ARG A 247 -12.62 -16.72 0.27
C ARG A 247 -12.96 -17.58 1.50
N ALA A 248 -12.63 -17.10 2.69
CA ALA A 248 -12.88 -17.83 3.94
C ALA A 248 -14.37 -17.89 4.28
N SER A 249 -15.10 -16.79 4.14
CA SER A 249 -16.53 -16.73 4.43
C SER A 249 -17.41 -17.02 3.21
N GLY A 250 -16.86 -16.95 1.99
CA GLY A 250 -17.63 -17.06 0.75
C GLY A 250 -18.62 -15.90 0.54
N THR A 251 -18.27 -14.70 1.02
CA THR A 251 -19.11 -13.49 0.94
C THR A 251 -18.31 -12.27 0.50
N ILE A 252 -19.02 -11.21 0.10
CA ILE A 252 -18.40 -9.91 -0.18
C ILE A 252 -18.13 -9.17 1.14
N ARG A 253 -16.90 -8.69 1.33
CA ARG A 253 -16.48 -7.90 2.48
C ARG A 253 -15.77 -6.61 2.04
N MET A 254 -15.51 -5.73 3.00
CA MET A 254 -14.67 -4.56 2.77
C MET A 254 -13.21 -4.98 2.54
N GLY A 255 -12.63 -4.51 1.46
CA GLY A 255 -11.21 -4.66 1.16
C GLY A 255 -10.38 -3.66 1.96
N ARG A 256 -9.18 -4.09 2.40
CA ARG A 256 -8.28 -3.28 3.25
C ARG A 256 -6.83 -3.31 2.79
N PHE A 257 -6.38 -4.43 2.21
CA PHE A 257 -4.98 -4.69 1.88
C PHE A 257 -4.74 -4.69 0.37
N GLY A 258 -3.46 -4.53 0.01
CA GLY A 258 -3.06 -4.28 -1.37
C GLY A 258 -3.23 -2.81 -1.78
N TRP A 259 -2.65 -2.42 -2.90
CA TRP A 259 -2.66 -1.04 -3.39
C TRP A 259 -4.04 -0.52 -3.81
N LYS A 260 -4.97 -1.43 -4.13
CA LYS A 260 -6.37 -1.12 -4.49
C LYS A 260 -7.37 -1.72 -3.50
N ALA A 261 -6.95 -1.97 -2.25
CA ALA A 261 -7.79 -2.61 -1.24
C ALA A 261 -8.46 -3.91 -1.75
N GLY A 262 -7.72 -4.73 -2.51
CA GLY A 262 -8.24 -5.95 -3.15
C GLY A 262 -8.39 -7.15 -2.21
N GLN A 263 -7.93 -7.06 -0.95
CA GLN A 263 -7.96 -8.17 0.00
C GLN A 263 -8.64 -7.77 1.32
N PRO A 264 -9.55 -8.61 1.85
CA PRO A 264 -10.33 -8.27 3.04
C PRO A 264 -9.60 -8.57 4.35
N SER A 265 -8.63 -9.49 4.35
CA SER A 265 -7.90 -9.95 5.54
C SER A 265 -6.43 -10.21 5.24
N LEU A 266 -5.60 -10.18 6.29
CA LEU A 266 -4.17 -10.51 6.16
C LEU A 266 -3.95 -11.98 5.79
N ARG A 267 -4.78 -12.90 6.31
CA ARG A 267 -4.67 -14.32 5.97
C ARG A 267 -4.88 -14.55 4.48
N GLN A 268 -5.87 -13.90 3.87
CA GLN A 268 -6.10 -13.99 2.43
C GLN A 268 -5.02 -13.25 1.63
N GLN A 269 -4.57 -12.06 2.08
CA GLN A 269 -3.46 -11.36 1.45
C GLN A 269 -2.18 -12.21 1.40
N ASN A 270 -1.87 -12.93 2.48
CA ASN A 270 -0.71 -13.82 2.55
C ASN A 270 -0.88 -15.04 1.64
N ALA A 271 -2.06 -15.66 1.61
CA ALA A 271 -2.37 -16.79 0.73
C ALA A 271 -2.26 -16.39 -0.76
N GLU A 272 -2.79 -15.22 -1.13
CA GLU A 272 -2.66 -14.70 -2.50
C GLU A 272 -1.21 -14.34 -2.87
N ALA A 273 -0.39 -13.90 -1.90
CA ALA A 273 1.04 -13.66 -2.12
C ALA A 273 1.80 -14.98 -2.33
N PHE A 274 1.51 -16.02 -1.53
CA PHE A 274 2.07 -17.35 -1.76
C PHE A 274 1.75 -17.86 -3.17
N ALA A 275 0.51 -17.73 -3.62
CA ALA A 275 0.08 -18.22 -4.92
C ALA A 275 0.65 -17.38 -6.08
N ASN A 276 0.47 -16.06 -6.03
CA ASN A 276 0.82 -15.21 -7.16
C ASN A 276 2.32 -14.91 -7.26
N ASP A 277 3.03 -14.77 -6.12
CA ASP A 277 4.42 -14.33 -6.11
C ASP A 277 5.40 -15.50 -6.14
N MET A 278 4.98 -16.68 -5.62
CA MET A 278 5.82 -17.88 -5.48
C MET A 278 5.23 -19.14 -6.12
N GLY A 279 4.01 -19.08 -6.66
CA GLY A 279 3.32 -20.22 -7.26
C GLY A 279 2.98 -21.35 -6.27
N LEU A 280 2.70 -21.01 -5.01
CA LEU A 280 2.44 -21.96 -3.92
C LEU A 280 0.95 -21.98 -3.56
N THR A 281 0.32 -23.13 -3.65
CA THR A 281 -1.10 -23.31 -3.31
C THR A 281 -1.35 -23.35 -1.81
N SER A 282 -2.59 -23.03 -1.41
CA SER A 282 -3.10 -23.17 -0.05
C SER A 282 -4.57 -23.58 -0.08
N HIS A 283 -5.16 -23.94 1.04
CA HIS A 283 -6.61 -24.22 1.07
C HIS A 283 -7.46 -22.99 0.69
N LEU A 284 -6.98 -21.76 0.92
CA LEU A 284 -7.67 -20.54 0.49
C LEU A 284 -7.49 -20.25 -1.01
N VAL A 285 -6.33 -20.61 -1.56
CA VAL A 285 -5.98 -20.42 -2.97
C VAL A 285 -5.46 -21.76 -3.50
N PRO A 286 -6.37 -22.69 -3.90
CA PRO A 286 -6.01 -24.07 -4.22
C PRO A 286 -5.47 -24.28 -5.65
N THR A 287 -5.36 -23.21 -6.43
CA THR A 287 -4.84 -23.24 -7.81
C THR A 287 -3.57 -22.44 -7.90
N ASP A 288 -2.60 -22.99 -8.62
CA ASP A 288 -1.40 -22.26 -8.98
C ASP A 288 -1.68 -21.11 -9.96
N SER A 289 -0.68 -20.30 -10.24
CA SER A 289 -0.78 -19.13 -11.12
C SER A 289 -0.53 -19.42 -12.60
N CYS A 290 -0.38 -20.71 -13.01
CA CYS A 290 -0.17 -21.08 -14.40
C CYS A 290 -1.40 -20.75 -15.26
N ALA A 291 -1.22 -19.96 -16.32
CA ALA A 291 -2.26 -19.70 -17.29
C ALA A 291 -2.55 -20.96 -18.13
N PRO A 292 -3.78 -21.11 -18.70
CA PRO A 292 -4.14 -22.30 -19.49
C PRO A 292 -3.27 -22.56 -20.74
N SER A 293 -2.58 -21.54 -21.25
CA SER A 293 -1.61 -21.62 -22.36
C SER A 293 -0.25 -22.17 -21.92
N GLN A 294 0.08 -22.13 -20.64
CA GLN A 294 1.37 -22.50 -20.06
C GLN A 294 1.43 -23.98 -19.73
N LYS A 295 1.34 -24.82 -20.76
CA LYS A 295 1.21 -26.30 -20.62
C LYS A 295 2.34 -26.95 -19.85
N ASP A 296 3.57 -26.48 -20.02
CA ASP A 296 4.73 -27.01 -19.31
C ASP A 296 4.65 -26.70 -17.82
N CYS A 297 4.12 -25.53 -17.44
CA CYS A 297 3.83 -25.15 -16.07
C CYS A 297 2.80 -26.11 -15.44
N LEU A 298 1.67 -26.32 -16.14
CA LEU A 298 0.56 -27.16 -15.67
C LEU A 298 0.90 -28.67 -15.62
N ALA A 299 1.97 -29.10 -16.25
CA ALA A 299 2.38 -30.52 -16.34
C ALA A 299 3.34 -30.95 -15.23
N LEU A 300 3.85 -30.03 -14.43
CA LEU A 300 4.85 -30.31 -13.41
C LEU A 300 4.19 -30.88 -12.15
N PRO A 301 4.89 -31.76 -11.41
CA PRO A 301 4.44 -32.20 -10.10
C PRO A 301 4.49 -31.03 -9.11
N ASP A 302 3.44 -30.91 -8.29
CA ASP A 302 3.40 -30.01 -7.14
C ASP A 302 4.25 -30.53 -5.97
N GLY A 303 4.50 -29.66 -4.97
CA GLY A 303 5.18 -30.02 -3.72
C GLY A 303 4.24 -30.60 -2.66
N GLY A 304 2.96 -30.75 -2.98
CA GLY A 304 1.89 -31.21 -2.08
C GLY A 304 0.57 -30.55 -2.41
N THR A 305 -0.51 -30.99 -1.80
CA THR A 305 -1.85 -30.45 -2.05
C THR A 305 -2.56 -30.13 -0.73
N PRO A 306 -2.43 -28.92 -0.21
CA PRO A 306 -1.66 -27.76 -0.71
C PRO A 306 -0.18 -27.80 -0.29
N GLU A 307 0.70 -27.03 -0.94
CA GLU A 307 2.09 -26.83 -0.54
C GLU A 307 2.19 -26.02 0.77
N VAL A 308 1.37 -24.99 0.93
CA VAL A 308 1.30 -24.18 2.15
C VAL A 308 0.17 -24.70 3.02
N SER A 309 0.53 -25.41 4.10
CA SER A 309 -0.46 -25.86 5.09
C SER A 309 -1.13 -24.66 5.81
N ASP A 310 -2.31 -24.90 6.40
CA ASP A 310 -2.98 -23.88 7.21
C ASP A 310 -2.10 -23.42 8.39
N GLU A 311 -1.32 -24.32 8.99
CA GLU A 311 -0.40 -23.97 10.07
C GLU A 311 0.69 -22.99 9.60
N ILE A 312 1.28 -23.21 8.44
CA ILE A 312 2.29 -22.30 7.86
C ILE A 312 1.66 -20.96 7.53
N LEU A 313 0.47 -20.96 6.90
CA LEU A 313 -0.24 -19.74 6.57
C LEU A 313 -0.63 -18.95 7.82
N ASP A 314 -1.04 -19.62 8.89
CA ASP A 314 -1.38 -19.00 10.17
C ASP A 314 -0.15 -18.43 10.87
N ASN A 315 1.00 -19.11 10.83
CA ASN A 315 2.26 -18.63 11.35
C ASN A 315 2.74 -17.34 10.64
N VAL A 316 2.66 -17.30 9.30
CA VAL A 316 3.01 -16.11 8.52
C VAL A 316 1.99 -14.98 8.78
N THR A 317 0.72 -15.31 8.93
CA THR A 317 -0.32 -14.32 9.27
C THR A 317 -0.10 -13.75 10.67
N PHE A 318 0.26 -14.58 11.64
CA PHE A 318 0.64 -14.13 12.97
C PHE A 318 1.85 -13.18 12.93
N TYR A 319 2.88 -13.52 12.16
CA TYR A 319 4.05 -12.66 11.97
C TYR A 319 3.65 -11.30 11.41
N THR A 320 2.95 -11.25 10.29
CA THR A 320 2.57 -10.01 9.61
C THR A 320 1.58 -9.16 10.43
N ARG A 321 0.73 -9.76 11.28
CA ARG A 321 -0.13 -9.04 12.22
C ARG A 321 0.64 -8.37 13.34
N ASN A 322 1.71 -8.99 13.81
CA ASN A 322 2.42 -8.59 15.02
C ASN A 322 3.73 -7.83 14.74
N LEU A 323 3.97 -7.38 13.49
CA LEU A 323 5.02 -6.43 13.17
C LEU A 323 4.67 -5.05 13.72
N ALA A 324 5.56 -4.55 14.58
CA ALA A 324 5.40 -3.26 15.23
C ALA A 324 5.56 -2.08 14.27
N VAL A 325 5.06 -0.93 14.70
CA VAL A 325 5.32 0.35 14.05
C VAL A 325 6.29 1.16 14.91
N PRO A 326 7.34 1.76 14.33
CA PRO A 326 8.23 2.66 15.04
C PRO A 326 7.49 3.89 15.60
N ALA A 327 7.97 4.39 16.74
CA ALA A 327 7.48 5.63 17.31
C ALA A 327 7.68 6.80 16.35
N ARG A 328 6.72 7.70 16.32
CA ARG A 328 6.87 8.99 15.66
C ARG A 328 7.96 9.81 16.35
N ARG A 329 8.77 10.48 15.56
CA ARG A 329 9.98 11.19 16.02
C ARG A 329 9.75 12.70 16.13
N ASN A 330 10.47 13.36 17.04
CA ASN A 330 10.54 14.82 17.13
C ASN A 330 9.15 15.53 17.18
N VAL A 331 8.17 14.90 17.88
CA VAL A 331 6.77 15.37 17.85
C VAL A 331 6.60 16.78 18.40
N ASP A 332 7.49 17.25 19.32
CA ASP A 332 7.47 18.57 19.93
C ASP A 332 8.41 19.59 19.21
N ASP A 333 9.07 19.16 18.13
CA ASP A 333 9.94 20.07 17.38
C ASP A 333 9.09 21.13 16.67
N PRO A 334 9.43 22.44 16.81
CA PRO A 334 8.65 23.52 16.21
C PRO A 334 8.51 23.43 14.68
N GLU A 335 9.51 22.90 13.96
CA GLU A 335 9.43 22.70 12.52
C GLU A 335 8.48 21.56 12.17
N VAL A 336 8.47 20.47 12.96
CA VAL A 336 7.54 19.34 12.81
C VAL A 336 6.10 19.78 13.09
N LEU A 337 5.88 20.60 14.12
CA LEU A 337 4.56 21.16 14.46
C LEU A 337 4.06 22.13 13.39
N ALA A 338 4.95 22.98 12.85
CA ALA A 338 4.63 23.84 11.70
C ALA A 338 4.26 23.01 10.48
N GLY A 339 5.00 21.94 10.19
CA GLY A 339 4.70 21.00 9.11
C GLY A 339 3.38 20.26 9.29
N LYS A 340 3.04 19.85 10.52
CA LYS A 340 1.71 19.30 10.86
C LYS A 340 0.62 20.32 10.53
N SER A 341 0.80 21.57 10.90
CA SER A 341 -0.15 22.64 10.59
C SER A 341 -0.35 22.79 9.07
N LEU A 342 0.74 22.78 8.30
CA LEU A 342 0.69 22.84 6.83
C LEU A 342 0.03 21.64 6.18
N PHE A 343 0.23 20.44 6.72
CA PHE A 343 -0.44 19.21 6.28
C PHE A 343 -1.97 19.34 6.40
N PHE A 344 -2.45 19.86 7.51
CA PHE A 344 -3.88 20.13 7.72
C PHE A 344 -4.39 21.31 6.86
N GLN A 345 -3.62 22.39 6.73
CA GLN A 345 -3.99 23.54 5.88
C GLN A 345 -4.08 23.17 4.40
N ALA A 346 -3.31 22.15 3.97
CA ALA A 346 -3.40 21.61 2.61
C ALA A 346 -4.48 20.52 2.46
N ASN A 347 -5.29 20.27 3.49
CA ASN A 347 -6.34 19.24 3.52
C ASN A 347 -5.85 17.81 3.23
N CYS A 348 -4.58 17.49 3.56
CA CYS A 348 -4.06 16.12 3.36
C CYS A 348 -4.78 15.09 4.26
N GLN A 349 -5.28 15.54 5.43
CA GLN A 349 -6.04 14.69 6.37
C GLN A 349 -7.42 14.26 5.84
N GLY A 350 -7.91 14.84 4.75
CA GLY A 350 -9.15 14.43 4.11
C GLY A 350 -9.14 12.96 3.66
N CYS A 351 -7.95 12.46 3.24
CA CYS A 351 -7.69 11.06 2.93
C CYS A 351 -6.76 10.42 3.97
N HIS A 352 -5.74 11.15 4.42
CA HIS A 352 -4.78 10.70 5.42
C HIS A 352 -5.29 10.93 6.84
N VAL A 353 -6.38 10.25 7.21
CA VAL A 353 -7.02 10.35 8.54
C VAL A 353 -6.01 10.02 9.64
N PRO A 354 -5.80 10.95 10.61
CA PRO A 354 -4.66 10.84 11.52
C PRO A 354 -4.71 9.66 12.47
N SER A 355 -5.88 9.30 13.01
CA SER A 355 -5.95 8.31 14.09
C SER A 355 -7.27 7.55 14.15
N TYR A 356 -7.20 6.35 14.74
CA TYR A 356 -8.33 5.49 15.09
C TYR A 356 -8.10 4.86 16.46
N THR A 357 -9.18 4.30 17.01
CA THR A 357 -9.08 3.32 18.09
C THR A 357 -9.44 1.95 17.53
N THR A 358 -8.58 0.96 17.70
CA THR A 358 -8.87 -0.41 17.26
C THR A 358 -10.00 -1.05 18.04
N ALA A 359 -10.72 -1.97 17.41
CA ALA A 359 -11.85 -2.66 18.04
C ALA A 359 -11.43 -3.39 19.33
N ALA A 360 -12.33 -3.48 20.28
CA ALA A 360 -12.12 -4.25 21.51
C ALA A 360 -11.99 -5.76 21.23
N GLU A 361 -12.64 -6.24 20.17
CA GLU A 361 -12.58 -7.62 19.69
C GLU A 361 -11.65 -7.71 18.46
N ALA A 362 -10.36 -7.43 18.68
CA ALA A 362 -9.35 -7.59 17.64
C ALA A 362 -8.93 -9.05 17.47
N PRO A 363 -8.36 -9.45 16.31
CA PRO A 363 -7.89 -10.81 16.07
C PRO A 363 -6.85 -11.31 17.10
N GLU A 364 -6.09 -10.39 17.67
CA GLU A 364 -5.07 -10.63 18.68
C GLU A 364 -5.26 -9.67 19.85
N PRO A 365 -5.09 -10.12 21.11
CA PRO A 365 -5.35 -9.28 22.28
C PRO A 365 -4.45 -8.04 22.37
N GLU A 366 -3.22 -8.11 21.83
CA GLU A 366 -2.28 -7.00 21.80
C GLU A 366 -2.71 -5.86 20.88
N LEU A 367 -3.60 -6.14 19.94
CA LEU A 367 -4.13 -5.17 18.97
C LEU A 367 -5.41 -4.48 19.44
N ALA A 368 -6.04 -4.99 20.52
CA ALA A 368 -7.35 -4.53 20.97
C ALA A 368 -7.27 -3.18 21.70
N SER A 369 -8.24 -2.30 21.41
CA SER A 369 -8.44 -1.02 22.10
C SER A 369 -7.20 -0.10 22.12
N GLN A 370 -6.37 -0.16 21.09
CA GLN A 370 -5.19 0.70 20.93
C GLN A 370 -5.55 1.98 20.17
N THR A 371 -5.05 3.12 20.62
CA THR A 371 -5.05 4.34 19.80
C THR A 371 -3.91 4.25 18.81
N ILE A 372 -4.23 4.25 17.52
CA ILE A 372 -3.27 4.13 16.42
C ILE A 372 -3.27 5.37 15.54
N ARG A 373 -2.15 5.66 14.89
CA ARG A 373 -1.97 6.85 14.04
C ARG A 373 -1.45 6.49 12.65
N PRO A 374 -2.29 5.85 11.82
CA PRO A 374 -1.87 5.38 10.49
C PRO A 374 -1.75 6.50 9.46
N TYR A 375 -2.44 7.62 9.65
CA TYR A 375 -2.59 8.66 8.62
C TYR A 375 -3.13 8.06 7.30
N SER A 376 -4.28 7.42 7.37
CA SER A 376 -4.96 6.75 6.24
C SER A 376 -6.41 6.46 6.61
N ASP A 377 -7.30 6.54 5.65
CA ASP A 377 -8.69 6.06 5.76
C ASP A 377 -8.90 4.66 5.17
N LEU A 378 -7.89 4.10 4.50
CA LEU A 378 -7.93 2.83 3.76
C LEU A 378 -8.97 2.79 2.63
N LEU A 379 -9.55 3.92 2.25
CA LEU A 379 -10.52 4.03 1.16
C LEU A 379 -9.82 4.19 -0.20
N LEU A 380 -10.59 3.97 -1.25
CA LEU A 380 -10.20 4.24 -2.63
C LEU A 380 -10.49 5.70 -2.97
N HIS A 381 -9.53 6.36 -3.59
CA HIS A 381 -9.66 7.71 -4.11
C HIS A 381 -9.19 7.75 -5.56
N ASP A 382 -9.89 8.52 -6.39
CA ASP A 382 -9.47 8.81 -7.75
C ASP A 382 -8.26 9.78 -7.72
N MET A 383 -7.09 9.24 -8.07
CA MET A 383 -5.84 9.99 -8.08
C MET A 383 -5.54 10.63 -9.44
N GLY A 384 -6.52 10.66 -10.33
CA GLY A 384 -6.43 11.26 -11.66
C GLY A 384 -5.51 10.53 -12.63
N PRO A 385 -5.43 11.01 -13.89
CA PRO A 385 -4.70 10.34 -14.96
C PRO A 385 -3.17 10.28 -14.76
N GLY A 386 -2.63 11.10 -13.85
CA GLY A 386 -1.19 11.10 -13.52
C GLY A 386 -0.72 9.80 -12.86
N LEU A 387 -1.53 9.26 -11.95
CA LEU A 387 -1.26 8.02 -11.22
C LEU A 387 -2.04 6.82 -11.75
N ALA A 388 -2.93 6.99 -12.72
CA ALA A 388 -3.73 5.92 -13.30
C ALA A 388 -2.87 4.80 -13.88
N ASP A 389 -3.26 3.53 -13.61
CA ASP A 389 -2.73 2.34 -14.26
C ASP A 389 -3.69 1.77 -15.33
N GLY A 390 -4.92 2.27 -15.38
CA GLY A 390 -5.98 1.79 -16.26
C GLY A 390 -6.60 0.44 -15.88
N ARG A 391 -6.06 -0.26 -14.86
CA ARG A 391 -6.46 -1.61 -14.49
C ARG A 391 -7.46 -1.60 -13.32
N PRO A 392 -8.67 -2.13 -13.52
CA PRO A 392 -9.64 -2.28 -12.44
C PRO A 392 -9.27 -3.43 -11.49
N GLU A 393 -9.81 -3.40 -10.25
CA GLU A 393 -9.70 -4.49 -9.28
C GLU A 393 -10.94 -4.46 -8.36
N PHE A 394 -11.91 -5.34 -8.57
CA PHE A 394 -13.24 -5.28 -7.96
C PHE A 394 -13.93 -3.93 -8.27
N LEU A 395 -14.28 -3.14 -7.24
CA LEU A 395 -14.88 -1.82 -7.46
C LEU A 395 -13.86 -0.73 -7.81
N ALA A 396 -12.58 -0.95 -7.51
CA ALA A 396 -11.54 0.02 -7.86
C ALA A 396 -11.39 0.12 -9.38
N ASN A 397 -11.54 1.33 -9.92
CA ASN A 397 -11.30 1.61 -11.33
C ASN A 397 -9.79 1.83 -11.62
N GLY A 398 -9.47 2.16 -12.88
CA GLY A 398 -8.09 2.35 -13.33
C GLY A 398 -7.38 3.60 -12.79
N GLN A 399 -8.07 4.51 -12.12
CA GLN A 399 -7.51 5.74 -11.53
C GLN A 399 -7.48 5.69 -10.01
N GLU A 400 -8.20 4.76 -9.40
CA GLU A 400 -8.35 4.69 -7.95
C GLU A 400 -7.26 3.88 -7.28
N TRP A 401 -6.82 4.40 -6.13
CA TRP A 401 -5.84 3.79 -5.25
C TRP A 401 -6.30 3.91 -3.80
N ARG A 402 -5.99 2.87 -3.00
CA ARG A 402 -6.20 2.93 -1.56
C ARG A 402 -5.19 3.89 -0.93
N THR A 403 -5.67 4.78 -0.05
CA THR A 403 -4.78 5.62 0.78
C THR A 403 -3.83 4.75 1.60
N PRO A 404 -2.52 4.77 1.34
CA PRO A 404 -1.57 4.00 2.14
C PRO A 404 -1.33 4.66 3.50
N PRO A 405 -1.06 3.88 4.57
CA PRO A 405 -0.63 4.45 5.83
C PRO A 405 0.71 5.16 5.68
N LEU A 406 0.90 6.28 6.41
CA LEU A 406 2.12 7.08 6.37
C LEU A 406 3.08 6.76 7.53
N TRP A 407 2.67 5.99 8.54
CA TRP A 407 3.58 5.62 9.62
C TRP A 407 4.85 4.92 9.13
N GLY A 408 5.97 5.25 9.73
CA GLY A 408 7.29 4.72 9.34
C GLY A 408 7.83 5.27 8.01
N ILE A 409 7.10 6.12 7.28
CA ILE A 409 7.52 6.57 5.94
C ILE A 409 8.87 7.31 5.97
N GLY A 410 9.14 8.08 7.03
CA GLY A 410 10.41 8.78 7.23
C GLY A 410 11.60 7.88 7.54
N LEU A 411 11.39 6.58 7.84
CA LEU A 411 12.45 5.60 8.06
C LEU A 411 12.77 4.74 6.83
N THR A 412 12.09 4.99 5.71
CA THR A 412 12.26 4.18 4.48
C THR A 412 13.72 4.10 4.04
N GLU A 413 14.46 5.21 4.04
CA GLU A 413 15.88 5.21 3.67
C GLU A 413 16.74 4.42 4.65
N ALA A 414 16.52 4.60 5.95
CA ALA A 414 17.26 3.89 6.99
C ALA A 414 17.06 2.36 6.91
N VAL A 415 15.85 1.91 6.59
CA VAL A 415 15.48 0.48 6.53
C VAL A 415 15.83 -0.13 5.18
N ASN A 416 15.48 0.53 4.08
CA ASN A 416 15.53 -0.05 2.73
C ASN A 416 16.67 0.48 1.86
N GLY A 417 17.37 1.55 2.27
CA GLY A 417 18.49 2.14 1.52
C GLY A 417 18.04 2.93 0.27
N HIS A 418 16.76 3.29 0.19
CA HIS A 418 16.20 4.10 -0.87
C HIS A 418 15.00 4.95 -0.38
N THR A 419 14.59 5.91 -1.20
CA THR A 419 13.44 6.80 -0.94
C THR A 419 12.44 6.80 -2.09
N GLN A 420 12.16 5.62 -2.67
CA GLN A 420 11.21 5.51 -3.77
C GLN A 420 9.81 5.24 -3.23
N PHE A 421 8.85 6.11 -3.60
CA PHE A 421 7.48 6.13 -3.05
C PHE A 421 6.42 5.97 -4.15
N LEU A 422 5.15 5.98 -3.75
CA LEU A 422 3.96 5.65 -4.52
C LEU A 422 3.87 4.15 -4.87
N HIS A 423 2.80 3.75 -5.56
CA HIS A 423 2.52 2.34 -5.84
C HIS A 423 3.56 1.66 -6.76
N ASP A 424 4.25 2.43 -7.59
CA ASP A 424 5.20 1.96 -8.58
C ASP A 424 6.63 2.50 -8.39
N GLY A 425 6.90 3.20 -7.29
CA GLY A 425 8.21 3.73 -6.96
C GLY A 425 8.67 4.91 -7.82
N ARG A 426 7.76 5.56 -8.56
CA ARG A 426 8.12 6.68 -9.44
C ARG A 426 8.64 7.92 -8.71
N ALA A 427 8.16 8.19 -7.51
CA ALA A 427 8.62 9.32 -6.71
C ALA A 427 9.94 8.99 -6.01
N ARG A 428 10.97 9.82 -6.19
CA ARG A 428 12.32 9.63 -5.64
C ARG A 428 12.46 10.16 -4.21
N ASN A 429 11.48 10.93 -3.74
CA ASN A 429 11.40 11.51 -2.41
C ASN A 429 9.95 11.87 -2.05
N LEU A 430 9.73 12.30 -0.81
CA LEU A 430 8.39 12.63 -0.32
C LEU A 430 7.75 13.81 -1.04
N MET A 431 8.53 14.83 -1.42
CA MET A 431 7.97 15.97 -2.16
C MET A 431 7.49 15.56 -3.55
N GLU A 432 8.23 14.71 -4.27
CA GLU A 432 7.77 14.17 -5.55
C GLU A 432 6.50 13.33 -5.37
N ALA A 433 6.39 12.57 -4.27
CA ALA A 433 5.17 11.83 -3.98
C ALA A 433 3.97 12.77 -3.80
N VAL A 434 4.12 13.87 -3.06
CA VAL A 434 3.08 14.91 -2.92
C VAL A 434 2.72 15.52 -4.27
N LEU A 435 3.70 15.87 -5.08
CA LEU A 435 3.48 16.52 -6.39
C LEU A 435 2.79 15.60 -7.41
N TRP A 436 2.86 14.29 -7.26
CA TRP A 436 2.12 13.35 -8.09
C TRP A 436 0.63 13.23 -7.75
N HIS A 437 0.19 13.75 -6.61
CA HIS A 437 -1.22 13.73 -6.23
C HIS A 437 -2.08 14.50 -7.25
N GLY A 438 -3.17 13.88 -7.68
CA GLY A 438 -4.10 14.43 -8.66
C GLY A 438 -5.52 13.97 -8.37
N GLY A 439 -6.45 14.16 -9.30
CA GLY A 439 -7.85 13.79 -9.07
C GLY A 439 -8.41 14.45 -7.81
N GLU A 440 -8.95 13.67 -6.87
CA GLU A 440 -9.48 14.14 -5.58
C GLU A 440 -8.42 14.89 -4.73
N ALA A 441 -7.17 14.51 -4.84
CA ALA A 441 -6.07 15.14 -4.12
C ALA A 441 -5.44 16.36 -4.84
N ALA A 442 -5.99 16.78 -5.99
CA ALA A 442 -5.41 17.88 -6.77
C ALA A 442 -5.40 19.20 -6.01
N SER A 443 -6.47 19.52 -5.27
CA SER A 443 -6.55 20.76 -4.47
C SER A 443 -5.48 20.81 -3.38
N SER A 444 -5.22 19.68 -2.73
CA SER A 444 -4.15 19.55 -1.70
C SER A 444 -2.77 19.76 -2.31
N ARG A 445 -2.46 19.11 -3.44
CA ARG A 445 -1.21 19.33 -4.18
C ARG A 445 -1.07 20.79 -4.61
N ASP A 446 -2.11 21.39 -5.17
CA ASP A 446 -2.09 22.78 -5.66
C ASP A 446 -1.88 23.77 -4.52
N LYS A 447 -2.41 23.49 -3.32
CA LYS A 447 -2.09 24.23 -2.12
C LYS A 447 -0.62 24.13 -1.75
N VAL A 448 -0.02 22.92 -1.80
CA VAL A 448 1.42 22.71 -1.55
C VAL A 448 2.27 23.45 -2.59
N LEU A 449 1.85 23.55 -3.85
CA LEU A 449 2.55 24.33 -4.88
C LEU A 449 2.63 25.82 -4.55
N THR A 450 1.78 26.35 -3.65
CA THR A 450 1.88 27.74 -3.17
C THR A 450 2.87 27.93 -2.02
N PHE A 451 3.40 26.86 -1.44
CA PHE A 451 4.30 26.92 -0.28
C PHE A 451 5.68 27.45 -0.67
N ASP A 452 6.21 28.36 0.15
CA ASP A 452 7.60 28.78 0.05
C ASP A 452 8.58 27.70 0.50
N ALA A 453 9.87 27.94 0.35
CA ALA A 453 10.91 26.97 0.67
C ALA A 453 10.90 26.53 2.16
N GLY A 454 10.61 27.45 3.09
CA GLY A 454 10.51 27.14 4.52
C GLY A 454 9.29 26.26 4.84
N GLN A 455 8.15 26.57 4.24
CA GLN A 455 6.92 25.79 4.38
C GLN A 455 7.10 24.37 3.81
N ARG A 456 7.76 24.24 2.65
CA ARG A 456 8.08 22.90 2.08
C ARG A 456 9.00 22.11 3.00
N ALA A 457 10.02 22.74 3.59
CA ALA A 457 10.91 22.09 4.55
C ALA A 457 10.15 21.62 5.80
N ALA A 458 9.28 22.46 6.37
CA ALA A 458 8.47 22.10 7.53
C ALA A 458 7.51 20.93 7.22
N LEU A 459 6.82 20.95 6.07
CA LEU A 459 5.96 19.82 5.64
C LEU A 459 6.77 18.52 5.55
N LEU A 460 7.97 18.56 4.96
CA LEU A 460 8.85 17.39 4.88
C LEU A 460 9.36 16.96 6.26
N ALA A 461 9.66 17.90 7.19
CA ALA A 461 10.02 17.56 8.56
C ALA A 461 8.90 16.79 9.26
N PHE A 462 7.64 17.21 9.09
CA PHE A 462 6.48 16.49 9.60
C PHE A 462 6.37 15.08 9.00
N LEU A 463 6.39 14.93 7.67
CA LEU A 463 6.30 13.63 7.01
C LEU A 463 7.46 12.70 7.39
N ASN A 464 8.67 13.24 7.56
CA ASN A 464 9.83 12.47 8.02
C ASN A 464 9.74 12.11 9.50
N SER A 465 8.90 12.79 10.28
CA SER A 465 8.68 12.44 11.69
C SER A 465 7.79 11.20 11.85
N LEU A 466 6.94 10.91 10.86
CA LEU A 466 6.03 9.73 10.82
C LEU A 466 6.83 8.39 10.57
#